data_42ce3860b9339b92d7d6639ee9a24a78
#
_entry.id   42ce3860b9339b92d7d6639ee9a24a78
#
_cell.length_a   1.000
_cell.length_b   1.000
_cell.length_c   1.000
_cell.angle_alpha   90.00
_cell.angle_beta   90.00
_cell.angle_gamma   90.00
#
_symmetry.space_group_name_H-M   'P 1'
#
loop_
_entity.id
_entity.type
_entity.pdbx_description
1 polymer ?
#
loop_
_entity_poly.entity_id
_entity_poly.type
_entity_poly.pdbx_seq_one_letter_code
_entity_poly.pdbx_strand_id
1 'polypeptide(L)'
;MLQHPDDISDMSNVMEFISDFMDDDLMRPYYGKLLLPSEDEDWVEYAQSTYDSHHHGSGTCMMGLSSNPLAVVDNHLKMHGMDNLYIADASVFPTVPHSATNVSAIMVGERVSDFVKEAGH
;
A
#
# COMPACT_ATOMS: atom_id res chain seq x y z
N MET A 1 -8.65 -4.68 -11.61
CA MET A 1 -8.07 -3.56 -10.88
C MET A 1 -8.35 -2.31 -11.68
N LEU A 2 -8.22 -1.12 -11.11
CA LEU A 2 -8.59 0.17 -11.74
C LEU A 2 -10.02 0.18 -12.30
N GLN A 3 -10.98 -0.30 -11.54
CA GLN A 3 -12.39 -0.32 -11.95
C GLN A 3 -13.16 0.92 -11.47
N HIS A 4 -12.63 1.64 -10.50
CA HIS A 4 -13.23 2.89 -10.05
C HIS A 4 -12.83 4.03 -10.99
N PRO A 5 -13.79 4.84 -11.48
CA PRO A 5 -13.47 5.96 -12.38
C PRO A 5 -12.44 6.94 -11.81
N ASP A 6 -12.51 7.20 -10.49
CA ASP A 6 -11.59 8.11 -9.83
C ASP A 6 -10.14 7.59 -9.82
N ASP A 7 -9.92 6.26 -9.66
CA ASP A 7 -8.57 5.68 -9.70
C ASP A 7 -7.86 5.96 -11.02
N ILE A 8 -8.60 5.83 -12.13
CA ILE A 8 -8.05 6.07 -13.48
C ILE A 8 -7.78 7.57 -13.68
N SER A 9 -8.73 8.42 -13.28
CA SER A 9 -8.60 9.87 -13.38
C SER A 9 -7.40 10.37 -12.56
N ASP A 10 -7.25 9.90 -11.32
CA ASP A 10 -6.16 10.30 -10.43
C ASP A 10 -4.81 9.85 -10.98
N MET A 11 -4.71 8.62 -11.51
CA MET A 11 -3.49 8.14 -12.15
C MET A 11 -3.12 8.97 -13.37
N SER A 12 -4.07 9.25 -14.25
CA SER A 12 -3.82 10.06 -15.45
C SER A 12 -3.36 11.48 -15.09
N ASN A 13 -4.03 12.12 -14.12
CA ASN A 13 -3.68 13.45 -13.66
C ASN A 13 -2.26 13.51 -13.06
N VAL A 14 -1.86 12.49 -12.30
CA VAL A 14 -0.51 12.40 -11.72
C VAL A 14 0.53 12.21 -12.82
N MET A 15 0.26 11.39 -13.81
CA MET A 15 1.18 11.14 -14.91
C MET A 15 1.36 12.40 -15.78
N GLU A 16 0.28 13.12 -16.09
CA GLU A 16 0.31 14.39 -16.80
C GLU A 16 1.09 15.44 -16.00
N PHE A 17 0.82 15.57 -14.69
CA PHE A 17 1.58 16.47 -13.81
C PHE A 17 3.08 16.17 -13.81
N ILE A 18 3.48 14.89 -13.76
CA ILE A 18 4.89 14.49 -13.82
C ILE A 18 5.51 14.87 -15.18
N SER A 19 4.78 14.67 -16.28
CA SER A 19 5.22 15.06 -17.62
C SER A 19 5.46 16.57 -17.71
N ASP A 20 4.51 17.37 -17.27
CA ASP A 20 4.61 18.84 -17.25
C ASP A 20 5.78 19.31 -16.38
N PHE A 21 5.96 18.68 -15.20
CA PHE A 21 7.09 18.98 -14.31
C PHE A 21 8.44 18.69 -14.99
N MET A 22 8.55 17.58 -15.72
CA MET A 22 9.80 17.23 -16.42
C MET A 22 10.06 18.12 -17.64
N ASP A 23 9.02 18.68 -18.25
CA ASP A 23 9.12 19.60 -19.37
C ASP A 23 9.38 21.07 -18.95
N ASP A 24 9.36 21.37 -17.64
CA ASP A 24 9.69 22.69 -17.12
C ASP A 24 11.13 23.10 -17.50
N ASP A 25 11.32 24.36 -17.82
CA ASP A 25 12.62 24.91 -18.29
C ASP A 25 13.76 24.69 -17.25
N LEU A 26 13.45 24.64 -15.97
CA LEU A 26 14.42 24.35 -14.90
C LEU A 26 14.81 22.87 -14.83
N MET A 27 13.90 21.99 -15.20
CA MET A 27 14.09 20.54 -15.10
C MET A 27 14.64 19.93 -16.40
N ARG A 28 14.25 20.49 -17.54
CA ARG A 28 14.65 20.02 -18.89
C ARG A 28 16.15 19.76 -19.07
N PRO A 29 17.10 20.57 -18.50
CA PRO A 29 18.53 20.28 -18.61
C PRO A 29 18.99 18.99 -17.95
N TYR A 30 18.21 18.46 -17.01
CA TYR A 30 18.54 17.26 -16.20
C TYR A 30 17.88 16.00 -16.73
N TYR A 31 16.85 16.12 -17.58
CA TYR A 31 16.05 15.02 -18.10
C TYR A 31 16.13 15.00 -19.63
N GLY A 32 16.10 13.81 -20.17
CA GLY A 32 15.97 13.62 -21.61
C GLY A 32 14.51 13.69 -22.06
N LYS A 33 14.27 13.21 -23.28
CA LYS A 33 12.91 13.09 -23.81
C LYS A 33 12.13 12.02 -23.02
N LEU A 34 10.85 12.27 -22.74
CA LEU A 34 9.92 11.27 -22.27
C LEU A 34 9.82 10.14 -23.30
N LEU A 35 9.98 8.90 -22.87
CA LEU A 35 9.97 7.75 -23.77
C LEU A 35 8.60 7.06 -23.79
N LEU A 36 7.88 7.08 -22.67
CA LEU A 36 6.58 6.45 -22.50
C LEU A 36 5.70 7.30 -21.57
N PRO A 37 4.43 7.49 -21.87
CA PRO A 37 3.79 7.06 -23.14
C PRO A 37 4.39 7.77 -24.36
N SER A 38 4.13 7.25 -25.55
CA SER A 38 4.49 7.93 -26.80
C SER A 38 3.65 9.20 -26.96
N GLU A 39 4.13 10.17 -27.79
CA GLU A 39 3.47 11.46 -27.96
C GLU A 39 2.00 11.37 -28.45
N ASP A 40 1.65 10.28 -29.11
CA ASP A 40 0.31 10.03 -29.64
C ASP A 40 -0.55 9.12 -28.75
N GLU A 41 -0.03 8.65 -27.60
CA GLU A 41 -0.71 7.70 -26.72
C GLU A 41 -1.53 8.44 -25.65
N ASP A 42 -2.79 8.04 -25.48
CA ASP A 42 -3.67 8.57 -24.44
C ASP A 42 -3.23 8.12 -23.04
N TRP A 43 -3.15 9.05 -22.10
CA TRP A 43 -2.72 8.79 -20.74
C TRP A 43 -3.59 7.76 -20.00
N VAL A 44 -4.90 7.76 -20.27
CA VAL A 44 -5.84 6.80 -19.67
C VAL A 44 -5.59 5.40 -20.22
N GLU A 45 -5.41 5.28 -21.53
CA GLU A 45 -5.13 4.00 -22.19
C GLU A 45 -3.79 3.44 -21.73
N TYR A 46 -2.76 4.30 -21.65
CA TYR A 46 -1.46 3.92 -21.14
C TYR A 46 -1.53 3.45 -19.67
N ALA A 47 -2.20 4.20 -18.79
CA ALA A 47 -2.38 3.81 -17.40
C ALA A 47 -3.10 2.47 -17.27
N GLN A 48 -4.15 2.22 -18.06
CA GLN A 48 -4.90 0.96 -18.06
C GLN A 48 -4.10 -0.23 -18.57
N SER A 49 -3.20 -0.01 -19.51
CA SER A 49 -2.38 -1.08 -20.11
C SER A 49 -1.13 -1.43 -19.30
N THR A 50 -0.60 -0.48 -18.52
CA THR A 50 0.71 -0.60 -17.87
C THR A 50 0.66 -0.69 -16.35
N TYR A 51 -0.51 -0.45 -15.70
CA TYR A 51 -0.59 -0.54 -14.25
C TYR A 51 -0.19 -1.93 -13.74
N ASP A 52 0.53 -1.96 -12.62
CA ASP A 52 0.90 -3.20 -11.95
C ASP A 52 0.78 -3.07 -10.44
N SER A 53 0.79 -4.20 -9.75
CA SER A 53 0.79 -4.23 -8.29
C SER A 53 2.14 -3.79 -7.74
N HIS A 54 2.13 -2.92 -6.73
CA HIS A 54 3.35 -2.55 -5.99
C HIS A 54 3.75 -3.61 -4.94
N HIS A 55 3.14 -4.80 -4.98
CA HIS A 55 3.41 -5.96 -4.10
C HIS A 55 3.26 -5.69 -2.60
N HIS A 56 2.46 -4.72 -2.21
CA HIS A 56 2.18 -4.36 -0.82
C HIS A 56 0.90 -5.06 -0.31
N GLY A 57 0.81 -6.38 -0.50
CA GLY A 57 -0.29 -7.18 0.05
C GLY A 57 -0.39 -7.04 1.56
N SER A 58 -1.62 -6.81 2.06
CA SER A 58 -1.88 -6.59 3.49
C SER A 58 -3.32 -6.97 3.84
N GLY A 59 -3.63 -7.06 5.16
CA GLY A 59 -5.00 -7.22 5.64
C GLY A 59 -5.57 -8.64 5.64
N THR A 60 -4.81 -9.67 5.25
CA THR A 60 -5.31 -11.06 5.20
C THR A 60 -5.53 -11.69 6.57
N CYS A 61 -4.91 -11.16 7.64
CA CYS A 61 -5.12 -11.52 9.03
C CYS A 61 -5.54 -10.29 9.85
N MET A 62 -6.51 -9.54 9.33
CA MET A 62 -6.90 -8.22 9.79
C MET A 62 -7.11 -8.14 11.30
N MET A 63 -6.58 -7.08 11.91
CA MET A 63 -6.82 -6.72 13.30
C MET A 63 -8.24 -6.18 13.49
N GLY A 64 -8.88 -6.57 14.59
CA GLY A 64 -10.19 -6.04 14.94
C GLY A 64 -10.82 -6.70 16.16
N LEU A 65 -12.02 -6.25 16.49
CA LEU A 65 -12.81 -6.84 17.59
C LEU A 65 -13.27 -8.26 17.22
N SER A 66 -13.40 -9.12 18.21
CA SER A 66 -13.91 -10.50 18.03
C SER A 66 -15.35 -10.58 17.49
N SER A 67 -16.10 -9.46 17.55
CA SER A 67 -17.42 -9.33 16.92
C SER A 67 -17.36 -9.11 15.40
N ASN A 68 -16.21 -8.75 14.86
CA ASN A 68 -16.00 -8.62 13.42
C ASN A 68 -15.60 -9.99 12.84
N PRO A 69 -16.43 -10.61 11.98
CA PRO A 69 -16.14 -11.94 11.43
C PRO A 69 -14.91 -12.00 10.51
N LEU A 70 -14.40 -10.85 10.08
CA LEU A 70 -13.19 -10.75 9.26
C LEU A 70 -11.92 -10.55 10.10
N ALA A 71 -12.04 -10.23 11.39
CA ALA A 71 -10.90 -10.04 12.28
C ALA A 71 -10.28 -11.38 12.69
N VAL A 72 -8.98 -11.51 12.50
CA VAL A 72 -8.20 -12.69 12.84
C VAL A 72 -7.44 -12.49 14.15
N VAL A 73 -6.94 -11.29 14.40
CA VAL A 73 -6.21 -10.94 15.63
C VAL A 73 -6.87 -9.76 16.34
N ASP A 74 -6.63 -9.66 17.65
CA ASP A 74 -7.05 -8.54 18.47
C ASP A 74 -6.05 -7.34 18.36
N ASN A 75 -6.26 -6.30 19.15
CA ASN A 75 -5.39 -5.12 19.20
C ASN A 75 -4.03 -5.37 19.89
N HIS A 76 -3.80 -6.56 20.45
CA HIS A 76 -2.51 -7.04 20.95
C HIS A 76 -1.87 -8.03 19.99
N LEU A 77 -2.39 -8.14 18.76
CA LEU A 77 -1.90 -9.03 17.71
C LEU A 77 -2.04 -10.52 18.05
N LYS A 78 -2.82 -10.85 19.10
CA LYS A 78 -3.12 -12.21 19.49
C LYS A 78 -4.27 -12.76 18.65
N MET A 79 -4.12 -13.97 18.15
CA MET A 79 -5.15 -14.63 17.34
C MET A 79 -6.41 -14.93 18.17
N HIS A 80 -7.58 -14.58 17.66
CA HIS A 80 -8.84 -14.90 18.30
C HIS A 80 -9.04 -16.41 18.43
N GLY A 81 -9.44 -16.85 19.63
CA GLY A 81 -9.70 -18.26 19.92
C GLY A 81 -8.47 -19.17 20.07
N MET A 82 -7.27 -18.61 20.03
CA MET A 82 -6.02 -19.33 20.24
C MET A 82 -5.21 -18.73 21.39
N ASP A 83 -4.59 -19.61 22.19
CA ASP A 83 -3.64 -19.20 23.20
C ASP A 83 -2.22 -19.17 22.62
N ASN A 84 -1.43 -18.17 23.02
CA ASN A 84 0.00 -18.05 22.67
C ASN A 84 0.33 -18.00 21.16
N LEU A 85 -0.63 -17.56 20.33
CA LEU A 85 -0.42 -17.36 18.90
C LEU A 85 -0.61 -15.89 18.55
N TYR A 86 0.42 -15.30 17.94
CA TYR A 86 0.46 -13.91 17.52
C TYR A 86 0.79 -13.83 16.01
N ILE A 87 0.24 -12.83 15.35
CA ILE A 87 0.55 -12.51 13.96
C ILE A 87 1.04 -11.06 13.92
N ALA A 88 2.21 -10.80 13.33
CA ALA A 88 2.87 -9.50 13.43
C ALA A 88 3.59 -9.10 12.15
N ASP A 89 2.84 -8.97 11.09
CA ASP A 89 3.30 -8.48 9.80
C ASP A 89 2.22 -7.60 9.14
N ALA A 90 2.38 -7.24 7.87
CA ALA A 90 1.43 -6.40 7.14
C ALA A 90 0.04 -7.05 6.99
N SER A 91 -0.12 -8.35 7.21
CA SER A 91 -1.41 -9.02 7.12
C SER A 91 -2.42 -8.56 8.19
N VAL A 92 -1.93 -7.99 9.31
CA VAL A 92 -2.79 -7.52 10.40
C VAL A 92 -3.41 -6.14 10.16
N PHE A 93 -3.02 -5.42 9.12
CA PHE A 93 -3.55 -4.08 8.86
C PHE A 93 -5.04 -4.10 8.58
N PRO A 94 -5.85 -3.28 9.26
CA PRO A 94 -7.29 -3.17 8.99
C PRO A 94 -7.58 -2.45 7.66
N THR A 95 -6.64 -1.63 7.19
CA THR A 95 -6.66 -0.95 5.90
C THR A 95 -5.25 -0.85 5.34
N VAL A 96 -5.11 -0.78 4.03
CA VAL A 96 -3.82 -0.57 3.38
C VAL A 96 -3.32 0.84 3.70
N PRO A 97 -2.10 1.03 4.22
CA PRO A 97 -1.54 2.36 4.43
C PRO A 97 -1.28 3.08 3.11
N HIS A 98 -1.31 4.42 3.11
CA HIS A 98 -1.06 5.25 1.93
C HIS A 98 0.42 5.26 1.47
N SER A 99 1.30 4.56 2.16
CA SER A 99 2.72 4.44 1.82
C SER A 99 3.16 2.99 1.79
N ALA A 100 4.43 2.75 1.43
CA ALA A 100 5.02 1.42 1.47
C ALA A 100 4.82 0.75 2.84
N THR A 101 4.41 -0.52 2.83
CA THR A 101 4.01 -1.27 4.03
C THR A 101 5.16 -1.63 4.96
N ASN A 102 6.42 -1.54 4.49
CA ASN A 102 7.58 -2.03 5.22
C ASN A 102 7.77 -1.39 6.61
N VAL A 103 7.74 -0.06 6.69
CA VAL A 103 7.94 0.66 7.97
C VAL A 103 6.82 0.33 8.94
N SER A 104 5.57 0.27 8.48
CA SER A 104 4.42 -0.11 9.29
C SER A 104 4.51 -1.57 9.76
N ALA A 105 5.01 -2.49 8.93
CA ALA A 105 5.21 -3.88 9.30
C ALA A 105 6.30 -4.02 10.38
N ILE A 106 7.41 -3.27 10.28
CA ILE A 106 8.45 -3.21 11.32
C ILE A 106 7.86 -2.71 12.64
N MET A 107 7.06 -1.64 12.61
CA MET A 107 6.38 -1.11 13.80
C MET A 107 5.49 -2.16 14.48
N VAL A 108 4.75 -2.94 13.71
CA VAL A 108 3.92 -4.04 14.23
C VAL A 108 4.80 -5.12 14.86
N GLY A 109 5.93 -5.47 14.25
CA GLY A 109 6.90 -6.42 14.80
C GLY A 109 7.50 -5.97 16.14
N GLU A 110 7.86 -4.69 16.27
CA GLU A 110 8.32 -4.11 17.53
C GLU A 110 7.22 -4.18 18.62
N ARG A 111 5.98 -3.80 18.27
CA ARG A 111 4.86 -3.84 19.23
C ARG A 111 4.53 -5.24 19.72
N VAL A 112 4.55 -6.27 18.86
CA VAL A 112 4.30 -7.64 19.32
C VAL A 112 5.37 -8.13 20.29
N SER A 113 6.61 -7.70 20.09
CA SER A 113 7.71 -8.02 21.03
C SER A 113 7.41 -7.53 22.45
N ASP A 114 6.84 -6.33 22.59
CA ASP A 114 6.40 -5.82 23.89
C ASP A 114 5.26 -6.65 24.47
N PHE A 115 4.23 -6.91 23.68
CA PHE A 115 3.07 -7.71 24.14
C PHE A 115 3.45 -9.13 24.58
N VAL A 116 4.37 -9.78 23.86
CA VAL A 116 4.85 -11.12 24.25
C VAL A 116 5.63 -11.07 25.55
N LYS A 117 6.49 -10.07 25.77
CA LYS A 117 7.23 -9.88 27.03
C LYS A 117 6.28 -9.59 28.20
N GLU A 118 5.27 -8.74 28.00
CA GLU A 118 4.25 -8.42 29.00
C GLU A 118 3.41 -9.65 29.37
N ALA A 119 3.17 -10.54 28.42
CA ALA A 119 2.48 -11.80 28.66
C ALA A 119 3.32 -12.84 29.44
N GLY A 120 4.60 -12.58 29.71
CA GLY A 120 5.47 -13.43 30.53
C GLY A 120 6.09 -14.63 29.79
N HIS A 121 6.24 -14.49 28.48
CA HIS A 121 6.89 -15.49 27.60
C HIS A 121 8.31 -15.05 27.21
#